data_693da57b49410cf421ec770cc479effd
#
_entry.id   693da57b49410cf421ec770cc479effd
#
_cell.length_a   1.000
_cell.length_b   1.000
_cell.length_c   1.000
_cell.angle_alpha   90.00
_cell.angle_beta   90.00
_cell.angle_gamma   90.00
#
_symmetry.space_group_name_H-M   'P 1'
#
loop_
_entity.id
_entity.type
_entity.pdbx_description
1 polymer ?
#
loop_
_entity_poly.entity_id
_entity_poly.type
_entity_poly.pdbx_seq_one_letter_code
_entity_poly.pdbx_strand_id
1 'polypeptide(L)'
;NRYYEIKLKKSRLNILKKYKNFSFVKNRIENEKILKKTIINFKPNIIIHLAAQAGVRYSLKNPDAYLQSNIIGTFNVIKIANIIKIKHLIIGSSSSVYGANKKFPFQEIDKTDHQLSFYAATKKSTENLAHSYSSLWKLPITILRFFTVYGPWGRPDMAYFKFTKKILDGKKIDIYNKGKMYRDYTYIDDIVDGIFKLINKAPNLNSKKKIKNDSLSPVAPFRILNIGNTKKIYLLDFINTLEKELGKKIKRNYMPMQQGDIHSTLSDSSLLKRITGYNPKTNYKTGVKKFLNWYLNYYS
;
A
#
# COMPACT_ATOMS: atom_id res chain seq x y z
N ASN A 1 -4.93 6.32 15.79
CA ASN A 1 -5.25 5.12 16.55
C ASN A 1 -3.99 4.54 17.25
N ARG A 2 -4.17 3.59 18.16
CA ARG A 2 -3.09 2.95 18.94
C ARG A 2 -2.53 1.66 18.31
N TYR A 3 -2.77 1.42 17.03
CA TYR A 3 -2.32 0.20 16.35
C TYR A 3 -0.79 0.00 16.39
N TYR A 4 -0.04 1.09 16.25
CA TYR A 4 1.41 1.11 16.48
C TYR A 4 1.82 2.45 17.11
N GLU A 5 3.09 2.61 17.42
CA GLU A 5 3.72 3.72 18.13
C GLU A 5 3.18 5.10 17.71
N ILE A 6 2.60 5.82 18.69
CA ILE A 6 2.02 7.15 18.46
C ILE A 6 3.13 8.20 18.26
N LYS A 7 4.29 8.05 18.93
CA LYS A 7 5.45 8.95 18.79
C LYS A 7 5.87 9.07 17.33
N LEU A 8 6.03 7.93 16.64
CA LEU A 8 6.36 7.90 15.22
C LEU A 8 5.34 8.63 14.33
N LYS A 9 4.03 8.48 14.64
CA LYS A 9 2.96 9.20 13.90
C LYS A 9 3.03 10.71 14.12
N LYS A 10 3.30 11.14 15.35
CA LYS A 10 3.47 12.57 15.70
C LYS A 10 4.72 13.15 15.01
N SER A 11 5.83 12.40 14.98
CA SER A 11 7.07 12.86 14.32
C SER A 11 6.87 13.08 12.82
N ARG A 12 6.17 12.16 12.12
CA ARG A 12 5.79 12.36 10.71
C ARG A 12 4.95 13.62 10.51
N LEU A 13 3.95 13.82 11.38
CA LEU A 13 3.08 14.99 11.32
C LEU A 13 3.85 16.30 11.56
N ASN A 14 4.79 16.29 12.50
CA ASN A 14 5.60 17.48 12.82
C ASN A 14 6.49 17.90 11.64
N ILE A 15 6.99 16.94 10.83
CA ILE A 15 7.73 17.25 9.60
C ILE A 15 6.79 17.96 8.62
N LEU A 16 5.59 17.44 8.40
CA LEU A 16 4.63 18.00 7.45
C LEU A 16 4.13 19.39 7.87
N LYS A 17 3.93 19.63 9.16
CA LYS A 17 3.52 20.94 9.70
C LYS A 17 4.50 22.10 9.44
N LYS A 18 5.73 21.80 9.05
CA LYS A 18 6.70 22.83 8.65
C LYS A 18 6.38 23.48 7.28
N TYR A 19 5.52 22.86 6.48
CA TYR A 19 5.13 23.36 5.17
C TYR A 19 3.89 24.24 5.28
N LYS A 20 3.98 25.48 4.77
CA LYS A 20 2.90 26.50 4.87
C LYS A 20 1.59 26.07 4.19
N ASN A 21 1.69 25.25 3.13
CA ASN A 21 0.54 24.74 2.36
C ASN A 21 0.00 23.41 2.88
N PHE A 22 0.43 22.95 4.06
CA PHE A 22 -0.05 21.74 4.70
C PHE A 22 -1.06 22.04 5.79
N SER A 23 -2.22 21.40 5.72
CA SER A 23 -3.21 21.41 6.79
C SER A 23 -3.51 19.99 7.28
N PHE A 24 -3.86 19.85 8.55
CA PHE A 24 -4.14 18.57 9.19
C PHE A 24 -5.40 18.61 10.02
N VAL A 25 -6.30 17.69 9.76
CA VAL A 25 -7.50 17.45 10.59
C VAL A 25 -7.39 16.08 11.24
N LYS A 26 -7.40 16.05 12.58
CA LYS A 26 -7.40 14.80 13.34
C LYS A 26 -8.81 14.25 13.40
N ASN A 27 -9.13 13.29 12.55
CA ASN A 27 -10.43 12.64 12.51
C ASN A 27 -10.28 11.16 12.10
N ARG A 28 -11.37 10.42 12.26
CA ARG A 28 -11.57 9.08 11.69
C ARG A 28 -12.38 9.23 10.40
N ILE A 29 -11.97 8.49 9.35
CA ILE A 29 -12.65 8.55 8.04
C ILE A 29 -14.07 7.95 8.09
N GLU A 30 -14.39 7.18 9.12
CA GLU A 30 -15.73 6.64 9.40
C GLU A 30 -16.69 7.74 9.91
N ASN A 31 -16.18 8.84 10.45
CA ASN A 31 -17.00 9.99 10.82
C ASN A 31 -17.28 10.83 9.57
N GLU A 32 -18.36 10.48 8.87
CA GLU A 32 -18.76 11.13 7.64
C GLU A 32 -18.97 12.64 7.78
N LYS A 33 -19.62 13.09 8.84
CA LYS A 33 -19.97 14.52 9.05
C LYS A 33 -18.71 15.41 9.05
N ILE A 34 -17.69 15.03 9.83
CA ILE A 34 -16.44 15.80 9.91
C ILE A 34 -15.64 15.65 8.60
N LEU A 35 -15.58 14.45 8.03
CA LEU A 35 -14.89 14.20 6.78
C LEU A 35 -15.47 15.04 5.64
N LYS A 36 -16.81 15.06 5.50
CA LYS A 36 -17.54 15.85 4.50
C LYS A 36 -17.25 17.36 4.68
N LYS A 37 -17.38 17.88 5.89
CA LYS A 37 -17.06 19.29 6.19
C LYS A 37 -15.61 19.63 5.80
N THR A 38 -14.66 18.76 6.15
CA THR A 38 -13.23 18.96 5.84
C THR A 38 -12.99 19.02 4.35
N ILE A 39 -13.51 18.06 3.60
CA ILE A 39 -13.29 17.96 2.16
C ILE A 39 -13.98 19.13 1.42
N ILE A 40 -15.20 19.49 1.78
CA ILE A 40 -15.93 20.60 1.17
C ILE A 40 -15.20 21.93 1.41
N ASN A 41 -14.70 22.18 2.61
CA ASN A 41 -13.97 23.40 2.93
C ASN A 41 -12.62 23.49 2.22
N PHE A 42 -11.92 22.34 2.05
CA PHE A 42 -10.62 22.29 1.37
C PHE A 42 -10.73 22.39 -0.14
N LYS A 43 -11.86 21.98 -0.72
CA LYS A 43 -12.14 21.98 -2.18
C LYS A 43 -11.04 21.31 -3.01
N PRO A 44 -10.64 20.07 -2.71
CA PRO A 44 -9.58 19.41 -3.48
C PRO A 44 -10.00 19.14 -4.92
N ASN A 45 -9.05 19.19 -5.85
CA ASN A 45 -9.24 18.67 -7.21
C ASN A 45 -8.98 17.16 -7.29
N ILE A 46 -8.14 16.65 -6.39
CA ILE A 46 -7.68 15.26 -6.37
C ILE A 46 -7.71 14.74 -4.94
N ILE A 47 -8.17 13.53 -4.76
CA ILE A 47 -8.07 12.81 -3.48
C ILE A 47 -7.18 11.58 -3.66
N ILE A 48 -6.16 11.46 -2.80
CA ILE A 48 -5.35 10.24 -2.68
C ILE A 48 -5.71 9.58 -1.35
N HIS A 49 -6.53 8.53 -1.42
CA HIS A 49 -7.05 7.83 -0.26
C HIS A 49 -6.16 6.64 0.10
N LEU A 50 -5.27 6.85 1.07
CA LEU A 50 -4.36 5.83 1.61
C LEU A 50 -4.72 5.41 3.04
N ALA A 51 -5.72 6.03 3.64
CA ALA A 51 -6.16 5.70 4.99
C ALA A 51 -6.86 4.34 5.02
N ALA A 52 -6.36 3.43 5.84
CA ALA A 52 -6.92 2.10 6.01
C ALA A 52 -6.38 1.46 7.29
N GLN A 53 -7.11 0.47 7.83
CA GLN A 53 -6.52 -0.50 8.72
C GLN A 53 -5.79 -1.55 7.87
N ALA A 54 -4.49 -1.71 8.11
CA ALA A 54 -3.65 -2.63 7.35
C ALA A 54 -3.06 -3.72 8.26
N GLY A 55 -2.53 -4.78 7.64
CA GLY A 55 -1.92 -5.93 8.33
C GLY A 55 -2.81 -7.17 8.28
N VAL A 56 -2.39 -8.18 7.51
CA VAL A 56 -3.13 -9.45 7.33
C VAL A 56 -3.43 -10.11 8.69
N ARG A 57 -2.42 -10.25 9.54
CA ARG A 57 -2.55 -10.95 10.83
C ARG A 57 -3.46 -10.26 11.83
N TYR A 58 -3.44 -8.93 11.85
CA TYR A 58 -4.30 -8.17 12.75
C TYR A 58 -5.78 -8.27 12.33
N SER A 59 -6.07 -8.49 11.06
CA SER A 59 -7.45 -8.68 10.59
C SER A 59 -8.11 -9.95 11.11
N LEU A 60 -7.32 -10.95 11.52
CA LEU A 60 -7.84 -12.15 12.19
C LEU A 60 -8.21 -11.89 13.66
N LYS A 61 -7.55 -10.92 14.30
CA LYS A 61 -7.76 -10.59 15.71
C LYS A 61 -8.81 -9.51 15.94
N ASN A 62 -8.95 -8.59 14.99
CA ASN A 62 -9.86 -7.44 15.10
C ASN A 62 -10.46 -7.10 13.73
N PRO A 63 -11.40 -7.92 13.21
CA PRO A 63 -12.03 -7.71 11.91
C PRO A 63 -12.85 -6.41 11.86
N ASP A 64 -13.48 -6.00 12.96
CA ASP A 64 -14.32 -4.79 13.02
C ASP A 64 -13.55 -3.53 12.66
N ALA A 65 -12.28 -3.42 13.08
CA ALA A 65 -11.44 -2.29 12.70
C ALA A 65 -11.25 -2.18 11.18
N TYR A 66 -11.30 -3.30 10.47
CA TYR A 66 -11.19 -3.35 9.00
C TYR A 66 -12.53 -3.03 8.33
N LEU A 67 -13.66 -3.50 8.85
CA LEU A 67 -14.98 -3.10 8.37
C LEU A 67 -15.13 -1.59 8.49
N GLN A 68 -14.88 -1.04 9.65
CA GLN A 68 -15.03 0.38 9.91
C GLN A 68 -14.10 1.22 9.01
N SER A 69 -12.79 0.98 9.06
CA SER A 69 -11.85 1.83 8.32
C SER A 69 -11.84 1.54 6.81
N ASN A 70 -11.84 0.26 6.40
CA ASN A 70 -11.63 -0.06 4.99
C ASN A 70 -12.93 0.00 4.19
N ILE A 71 -14.06 -0.48 4.75
CA ILE A 71 -15.35 -0.47 4.04
C ILE A 71 -16.07 0.86 4.27
N ILE A 72 -16.50 1.14 5.51
CA ILE A 72 -17.30 2.33 5.81
C ILE A 72 -16.51 3.60 5.53
N GLY A 73 -15.25 3.67 5.99
CA GLY A 73 -14.40 4.85 5.78
C GLY A 73 -14.13 5.11 4.30
N THR A 74 -13.82 4.09 3.50
CA THR A 74 -13.60 4.24 2.04
C THR A 74 -14.90 4.60 1.33
N PHE A 75 -16.03 3.99 1.71
CA PHE A 75 -17.34 4.35 1.18
C PHE A 75 -17.65 5.84 1.39
N ASN A 76 -17.41 6.37 2.60
CA ASN A 76 -17.57 7.80 2.87
C ASN A 76 -16.71 8.68 1.95
N VAL A 77 -15.43 8.30 1.75
CA VAL A 77 -14.53 9.03 0.85
C VAL A 77 -15.07 9.03 -0.59
N ILE A 78 -15.49 7.89 -1.11
CA ILE A 78 -16.03 7.76 -2.48
C ILE A 78 -17.31 8.59 -2.62
N LYS A 79 -18.23 8.49 -1.66
CA LYS A 79 -19.49 9.25 -1.65
C LYS A 79 -19.23 10.75 -1.68
N ILE A 80 -18.35 11.25 -0.83
CA ILE A 80 -18.03 12.68 -0.76
C ILE A 80 -17.29 13.14 -2.03
N ALA A 81 -16.35 12.34 -2.54
CA ALA A 81 -15.64 12.61 -3.79
C ALA A 81 -16.64 12.79 -4.96
N ASN A 82 -17.69 11.96 -5.00
CA ASN A 82 -18.75 12.08 -5.99
C ASN A 82 -19.58 13.36 -5.81
N ILE A 83 -19.95 13.72 -4.58
CA ILE A 83 -20.71 14.95 -4.28
C ILE A 83 -19.99 16.20 -4.78
N ILE A 84 -18.66 16.28 -4.56
CA ILE A 84 -17.84 17.43 -4.98
C ILE A 84 -17.33 17.32 -6.44
N LYS A 85 -17.69 16.25 -7.15
CA LYS A 85 -17.27 15.97 -8.54
C LYS A 85 -15.76 16.10 -8.75
N ILE A 86 -14.99 15.38 -7.91
CA ILE A 86 -13.53 15.43 -7.95
C ILE A 86 -12.98 14.99 -9.31
N LYS A 87 -11.87 15.58 -9.76
CA LYS A 87 -11.25 15.25 -11.05
C LYS A 87 -10.59 13.87 -11.08
N HIS A 88 -10.05 13.42 -9.96
CA HIS A 88 -9.41 12.10 -9.83
C HIS A 88 -9.41 11.62 -8.38
N LEU A 89 -9.91 10.41 -8.15
CA LEU A 89 -9.81 9.69 -6.88
C LEU A 89 -8.84 8.53 -7.04
N ILE A 90 -7.75 8.54 -6.28
CA ILE A 90 -6.77 7.44 -6.23
C ILE A 90 -6.95 6.70 -4.92
N ILE A 91 -7.22 5.39 -4.96
CA ILE A 91 -7.48 4.57 -3.78
C ILE A 91 -6.41 3.49 -3.63
N GLY A 92 -5.81 3.41 -2.45
CA GLY A 92 -4.86 2.36 -2.10
C GLY A 92 -5.54 1.01 -1.85
N SER A 93 -5.32 0.03 -2.72
CA SER A 93 -5.61 -1.38 -2.52
C SER A 93 -4.34 -2.14 -2.10
N SER A 94 -4.26 -3.44 -2.35
CA SER A 94 -3.16 -4.29 -1.91
C SER A 94 -2.96 -5.48 -2.84
N SER A 95 -1.72 -5.93 -3.02
CA SER A 95 -1.42 -7.22 -3.67
C SER A 95 -2.05 -8.43 -2.95
N SER A 96 -2.50 -8.27 -1.72
CA SER A 96 -3.22 -9.33 -0.99
C SER A 96 -4.53 -9.73 -1.67
N VAL A 97 -5.13 -8.87 -2.52
CA VAL A 97 -6.34 -9.19 -3.28
C VAL A 97 -6.13 -10.29 -4.32
N TYR A 98 -4.91 -10.56 -4.73
CA TYR A 98 -4.61 -11.70 -5.60
C TYR A 98 -4.83 -13.06 -4.93
N GLY A 99 -4.84 -13.11 -3.58
CA GLY A 99 -5.26 -14.24 -2.79
C GLY A 99 -4.58 -15.56 -3.18
N ALA A 100 -5.38 -16.53 -3.62
CA ALA A 100 -4.94 -17.88 -3.95
C ALA A 100 -4.25 -18.03 -5.31
N ASN A 101 -4.04 -16.94 -6.07
CA ASN A 101 -3.35 -17.01 -7.36
C ASN A 101 -1.92 -17.53 -7.21
N LYS A 102 -1.55 -18.43 -8.11
CA LYS A 102 -0.21 -19.09 -8.12
C LYS A 102 0.67 -18.63 -9.29
N LYS A 103 0.11 -18.00 -10.32
CA LYS A 103 0.84 -17.51 -11.50
C LYS A 103 1.50 -16.16 -11.20
N PHE A 104 2.76 -16.04 -11.46
CA PHE A 104 3.55 -14.81 -11.29
C PHE A 104 4.20 -14.39 -12.62
N PRO A 105 4.45 -13.09 -12.84
CA PRO A 105 4.03 -11.96 -11.98
C PRO A 105 2.51 -11.74 -12.01
N PHE A 106 1.96 -11.17 -10.94
CA PHE A 106 0.55 -10.80 -10.87
C PHE A 106 0.25 -9.64 -11.83
N GLN A 107 -0.80 -9.79 -12.62
CA GLN A 107 -1.30 -8.78 -13.55
C GLN A 107 -2.63 -8.22 -13.07
N GLU A 108 -2.95 -6.98 -13.46
CA GLU A 108 -4.18 -6.30 -13.03
C GLU A 108 -5.44 -7.02 -13.50
N ILE A 109 -5.35 -7.73 -14.64
CA ILE A 109 -6.44 -8.51 -15.27
C ILE A 109 -6.63 -9.89 -14.64
N ASP A 110 -5.73 -10.33 -13.76
CA ASP A 110 -5.88 -11.61 -13.08
C ASP A 110 -7.11 -11.61 -12.19
N LYS A 111 -7.82 -12.75 -12.15
CA LYS A 111 -8.97 -12.95 -11.24
C LYS A 111 -8.53 -12.77 -9.79
N THR A 112 -9.38 -12.13 -9.01
CA THR A 112 -9.14 -11.84 -7.59
C THR A 112 -10.34 -12.22 -6.75
N ASP A 113 -10.81 -13.47 -6.90
CA ASP A 113 -12.08 -13.93 -6.32
C ASP A 113 -11.88 -14.75 -5.04
N HIS A 114 -10.65 -15.22 -4.76
CA HIS A 114 -10.33 -16.11 -3.64
C HIS A 114 -9.35 -15.47 -2.67
N GLN A 115 -9.82 -14.53 -1.84
CA GLN A 115 -9.02 -13.86 -0.83
C GLN A 115 -8.68 -14.80 0.32
N LEU A 116 -7.41 -14.78 0.77
CA LEU A 116 -6.89 -15.63 1.86
C LEU A 116 -6.94 -14.97 3.23
N SER A 117 -7.40 -13.73 3.34
CA SER A 117 -7.50 -13.01 4.61
C SER A 117 -8.66 -12.01 4.60
N PHE A 118 -9.18 -11.70 5.80
CA PHE A 118 -10.22 -10.68 5.96
C PHE A 118 -9.75 -9.30 5.46
N TYR A 119 -8.48 -8.94 5.71
CA TYR A 119 -7.88 -7.73 5.13
C TYR A 119 -7.98 -7.71 3.61
N ALA A 120 -7.60 -8.80 2.94
CA ALA A 120 -7.68 -8.89 1.48
C ALA A 120 -9.13 -8.74 0.99
N ALA A 121 -10.09 -9.39 1.67
CA ALA A 121 -11.51 -9.29 1.37
C ALA A 121 -12.00 -7.83 1.47
N THR A 122 -11.65 -7.11 2.55
CA THR A 122 -12.04 -5.70 2.68
C THR A 122 -11.42 -4.82 1.58
N LYS A 123 -10.17 -5.09 1.15
CA LYS A 123 -9.56 -4.35 0.06
C LYS A 123 -10.22 -4.66 -1.29
N LYS A 124 -10.56 -5.91 -1.56
CA LYS A 124 -11.32 -6.28 -2.77
C LYS A 124 -12.70 -5.65 -2.77
N SER A 125 -13.40 -5.65 -1.65
CA SER A 125 -14.70 -4.97 -1.53
C SER A 125 -14.61 -3.48 -1.87
N THR A 126 -13.53 -2.79 -1.45
CA THR A 126 -13.34 -1.37 -1.82
C THR A 126 -13.10 -1.17 -3.32
N GLU A 127 -12.44 -2.11 -4.01
CA GLU A 127 -12.31 -2.07 -5.47
C GLU A 127 -13.69 -2.16 -6.15
N ASN A 128 -14.54 -3.08 -5.68
CA ASN A 128 -15.89 -3.28 -6.23
C ASN A 128 -16.81 -2.08 -5.97
N LEU A 129 -16.80 -1.53 -4.74
CA LEU A 129 -17.54 -0.31 -4.39
C LEU A 129 -17.10 0.87 -5.27
N ALA A 130 -15.81 1.06 -5.45
CA ALA A 130 -15.27 2.12 -6.28
C ALA A 130 -15.64 1.96 -7.75
N HIS A 131 -15.61 0.74 -8.30
CA HIS A 131 -16.05 0.47 -9.67
C HIS A 131 -17.53 0.80 -9.86
N SER A 132 -18.40 0.37 -8.95
CA SER A 132 -19.85 0.66 -8.99
C SER A 132 -20.12 2.17 -9.04
N TYR A 133 -19.47 2.94 -8.14
CA TYR A 133 -19.60 4.40 -8.13
C TYR A 133 -19.06 5.04 -9.42
N SER A 134 -17.92 4.57 -9.91
CA SER A 134 -17.37 5.06 -11.17
C SER A 134 -18.31 4.77 -12.35
N SER A 135 -18.94 3.62 -12.38
CA SER A 135 -19.89 3.25 -13.43
C SER A 135 -21.15 4.12 -13.40
N LEU A 136 -21.78 4.26 -12.23
CA LEU A 136 -23.04 4.97 -12.08
C LEU A 136 -22.91 6.48 -12.25
N TRP A 137 -21.88 7.09 -11.65
CA TRP A 137 -21.73 8.55 -11.59
C TRP A 137 -20.54 9.09 -12.37
N LYS A 138 -19.89 8.24 -13.16
CA LYS A 138 -18.72 8.60 -14.00
C LYS A 138 -17.57 9.26 -13.21
N LEU A 139 -17.46 8.91 -11.93
CA LEU A 139 -16.36 9.38 -11.09
C LEU A 139 -15.03 8.75 -11.54
N PRO A 140 -13.99 9.53 -11.91
CA PRO A 140 -12.73 8.98 -12.36
C PRO A 140 -11.95 8.39 -11.17
N ILE A 141 -11.75 7.06 -11.16
CA ILE A 141 -11.11 6.36 -10.05
C ILE A 141 -9.96 5.49 -10.55
N THR A 142 -8.81 5.61 -9.89
CA THR A 142 -7.70 4.67 -10.04
C THR A 142 -7.48 3.91 -8.73
N ILE A 143 -7.46 2.60 -8.83
CA ILE A 143 -7.05 1.71 -7.75
C ILE A 143 -5.56 1.41 -7.87
N LEU A 144 -4.80 1.56 -6.78
CA LEU A 144 -3.40 1.14 -6.72
C LEU A 144 -3.26 -0.10 -5.83
N ARG A 145 -2.90 -1.24 -6.40
CA ARG A 145 -2.54 -2.46 -5.68
C ARG A 145 -1.08 -2.38 -5.27
N PHE A 146 -0.84 -1.97 -4.02
CA PHE A 146 0.51 -1.90 -3.45
C PHE A 146 1.09 -3.27 -3.20
N PHE A 147 2.35 -3.45 -3.58
CA PHE A 147 3.18 -4.57 -3.14
C PHE A 147 3.93 -4.21 -1.85
N THR A 148 5.05 -4.84 -1.54
CA THR A 148 5.71 -4.62 -0.25
C THR A 148 6.51 -3.33 -0.27
N VAL A 149 5.95 -2.25 0.25
CA VAL A 149 6.64 -0.97 0.41
C VAL A 149 7.53 -1.00 1.66
N TYR A 150 8.75 -0.49 1.52
CA TYR A 150 9.71 -0.36 2.63
C TYR A 150 10.50 0.94 2.52
N GLY A 151 11.10 1.38 3.63
CA GLY A 151 11.94 2.58 3.68
C GLY A 151 11.79 3.37 4.97
N PRO A 152 12.43 4.55 5.06
CA PRO A 152 12.30 5.47 6.18
C PRO A 152 10.85 5.78 6.53
N TRP A 153 10.59 6.03 7.81
CA TRP A 153 9.24 6.30 8.31
C TRP A 153 8.22 5.19 8.09
N GLY A 154 8.69 3.96 7.79
CA GLY A 154 7.83 2.79 7.59
C GLY A 154 7.06 2.40 8.84
N ARG A 155 6.11 1.46 8.70
CA ARG A 155 5.30 0.97 9.82
C ARG A 155 6.08 -0.06 10.64
N PRO A 156 6.08 0.04 11.99
CA PRO A 156 6.81 -0.87 12.88
C PRO A 156 6.30 -2.32 12.87
N ASP A 157 5.08 -2.57 12.37
CA ASP A 157 4.51 -3.91 12.24
C ASP A 157 5.02 -4.70 11.03
N MET A 158 5.74 -4.04 10.11
CA MET A 158 6.34 -4.69 8.93
C MET A 158 7.55 -5.55 9.30
N ALA A 159 7.77 -6.61 8.52
CA ALA A 159 8.82 -7.59 8.78
C ALA A 159 10.22 -6.97 8.88
N TYR A 160 10.59 -6.12 7.92
CA TYR A 160 11.92 -5.48 7.90
C TYR A 160 12.17 -4.63 9.15
N PHE A 161 11.16 -3.95 9.65
CA PHE A 161 11.25 -3.13 10.85
C PHE A 161 11.43 -4.01 12.11
N LYS A 162 10.62 -5.08 12.22
CA LYS A 162 10.71 -6.05 13.31
C LYS A 162 12.05 -6.78 13.32
N PHE A 163 12.57 -7.15 12.15
CA PHE A 163 13.88 -7.79 12.04
C PHE A 163 14.97 -6.84 12.51
N THR A 164 15.00 -5.61 12.03
CA THR A 164 15.98 -4.60 12.46
C THR A 164 15.99 -4.44 13.98
N LYS A 165 14.81 -4.25 14.58
CA LYS A 165 14.69 -4.15 16.03
C LYS A 165 15.25 -5.38 16.75
N LYS A 166 14.84 -6.59 16.35
CA LYS A 166 15.30 -7.84 16.97
C LYS A 166 16.81 -8.07 16.78
N ILE A 167 17.39 -7.68 15.62
CA ILE A 167 18.84 -7.73 15.38
C ILE A 167 19.59 -6.83 16.36
N LEU A 168 19.13 -5.59 16.52
CA LEU A 168 19.74 -4.62 17.42
C LEU A 168 19.62 -5.06 18.89
N ASP A 169 18.47 -5.64 19.27
CA ASP A 169 18.20 -6.16 20.61
C ASP A 169 18.89 -7.52 20.89
N GLY A 170 19.63 -8.12 19.95
CA GLY A 170 20.23 -9.45 20.07
C GLY A 170 19.23 -10.61 20.19
N LYS A 171 17.96 -10.40 19.82
CA LYS A 171 16.87 -11.37 19.95
C LYS A 171 16.71 -12.22 18.71
N LYS A 172 16.24 -13.48 18.86
CA LYS A 172 15.91 -14.38 17.73
C LYS A 172 14.82 -13.78 16.84
N ILE A 173 14.95 -13.98 15.51
CA ILE A 173 13.86 -13.69 14.56
C ILE A 173 13.15 -14.98 14.15
N ASP A 174 11.82 -14.88 14.00
CA ASP A 174 10.99 -15.95 13.46
C ASP A 174 10.92 -15.80 11.94
N ILE A 175 11.39 -16.83 11.25
CA ILE A 175 11.44 -16.91 9.78
C ILE A 175 10.38 -17.92 9.35
N TYR A 176 9.24 -17.42 8.90
CA TYR A 176 8.11 -18.23 8.48
C TYR A 176 8.37 -18.91 7.14
N ASN A 177 7.64 -20.03 6.91
CA ASN A 177 7.81 -20.91 5.75
C ASN A 177 9.28 -21.33 5.54
N LYS A 178 10.03 -21.52 6.62
CA LYS A 178 11.47 -21.85 6.60
C LYS A 178 12.31 -20.91 5.71
N GLY A 179 11.85 -19.65 5.52
CA GLY A 179 12.48 -18.67 4.64
C GLY A 179 12.27 -18.88 3.14
N LYS A 180 11.52 -19.90 2.74
CA LYS A 180 11.21 -20.21 1.33
C LYS A 180 10.14 -19.29 0.76
N MET A 181 10.40 -17.97 0.78
CA MET A 181 9.49 -16.92 0.34
C MET A 181 10.25 -15.84 -0.41
N TYR A 182 9.58 -15.19 -1.35
CA TYR A 182 10.08 -13.95 -1.94
C TYR A 182 9.00 -12.87 -1.94
N ARG A 183 9.43 -11.61 -1.98
CA ARG A 183 8.56 -10.45 -2.08
C ARG A 183 9.09 -9.49 -3.14
N ASP A 184 8.16 -8.76 -3.70
CA ASP A 184 8.45 -7.55 -4.46
C ASP A 184 8.59 -6.39 -3.47
N TYR A 185 9.83 -6.07 -3.10
CA TYR A 185 10.14 -4.93 -2.23
C TYR A 185 10.34 -3.68 -3.06
N THR A 186 9.54 -2.66 -2.79
CA THR A 186 9.64 -1.37 -3.48
C THR A 186 9.96 -0.26 -2.49
N TYR A 187 11.00 0.51 -2.79
CA TYR A 187 11.43 1.61 -1.92
C TYR A 187 10.41 2.75 -1.93
N ILE A 188 10.23 3.40 -0.78
CA ILE A 188 9.17 4.40 -0.59
C ILE A 188 9.22 5.55 -1.60
N ASP A 189 10.40 6.07 -1.94
CA ASP A 189 10.51 7.20 -2.88
C ASP A 189 10.07 6.80 -4.29
N ASP A 190 10.36 5.56 -4.73
CA ASP A 190 9.88 5.04 -6.01
C ASP A 190 8.35 4.94 -6.02
N ILE A 191 7.73 4.55 -4.91
CA ILE A 191 6.27 4.51 -4.76
C ILE A 191 5.67 5.91 -4.85
N VAL A 192 6.26 6.88 -4.13
CA VAL A 192 5.80 8.28 -4.13
C VAL A 192 5.90 8.88 -5.53
N ASP A 193 7.01 8.64 -6.25
CA ASP A 193 7.17 9.07 -7.66
C ASP A 193 6.06 8.49 -8.55
N GLY A 194 5.75 7.18 -8.38
CA GLY A 194 4.68 6.53 -9.14
C GLY A 194 3.31 7.15 -8.89
N ILE A 195 2.97 7.44 -7.62
CA ILE A 195 1.72 8.10 -7.25
C ILE A 195 1.69 9.52 -7.82
N PHE A 196 2.78 10.27 -7.70
CA PHE A 196 2.86 11.65 -8.18
C PHE A 196 2.65 11.74 -9.69
N LYS A 197 3.30 10.88 -10.46
CA LYS A 197 3.13 10.80 -11.92
C LYS A 197 1.71 10.41 -12.33
N LEU A 198 0.97 9.72 -11.46
CA LEU A 198 -0.40 9.28 -11.72
C LEU A 198 -1.45 10.39 -11.50
N ILE A 199 -1.14 11.42 -10.71
CA ILE A 199 -2.09 12.48 -10.31
C ILE A 199 -2.89 13.01 -11.51
N ASN A 200 -2.21 13.32 -12.60
CA ASN A 200 -2.80 13.89 -13.82
C ASN A 200 -3.18 12.84 -14.89
N LYS A 201 -3.30 11.57 -14.51
CA LYS A 201 -3.60 10.43 -15.40
C LYS A 201 -4.93 9.77 -15.04
N ALA A 202 -5.95 10.57 -14.74
CA ALA A 202 -7.29 10.06 -14.46
C ALA A 202 -7.78 9.15 -15.61
N PRO A 203 -8.42 8.01 -15.30
CA PRO A 203 -8.98 7.14 -16.32
C PRO A 203 -10.09 7.87 -17.10
N ASN A 204 -10.10 7.68 -18.43
CA ASN A 204 -11.06 8.31 -19.32
C ASN A 204 -11.55 7.27 -20.35
N LEU A 205 -12.86 7.06 -20.43
CA LEU A 205 -13.49 6.14 -21.40
C LEU A 205 -13.31 6.58 -22.84
N ASN A 206 -13.25 7.90 -23.06
CA ASN A 206 -13.15 8.48 -24.41
C ASN A 206 -11.70 8.54 -24.92
N SER A 207 -10.75 7.91 -24.20
CA SER A 207 -9.36 7.90 -24.65
C SER A 207 -9.20 7.08 -25.93
N LYS A 208 -8.74 7.73 -27.00
CA LYS A 208 -8.40 7.06 -28.27
C LYS A 208 -7.15 6.16 -28.15
N LYS A 209 -6.37 6.32 -27.10
CA LYS A 209 -5.13 5.58 -26.90
C LYS A 209 -5.43 4.18 -26.37
N LYS A 210 -5.30 3.17 -27.24
CA LYS A 210 -5.36 1.76 -26.83
C LYS A 210 -4.04 1.35 -26.15
N ILE A 211 -4.14 0.81 -24.95
CA ILE A 211 -2.99 0.28 -24.19
C ILE A 211 -3.15 -1.23 -24.09
N LYS A 212 -2.12 -1.97 -24.48
CA LYS A 212 -2.12 -3.45 -24.38
C LYS A 212 -2.32 -3.90 -22.93
N ASN A 213 -3.24 -4.82 -22.71
CA ASN A 213 -3.61 -5.34 -21.38
C ASN A 213 -4.00 -4.21 -20.38
N ASP A 214 -4.75 -3.20 -20.87
CA ASP A 214 -5.27 -2.15 -20.01
C ASP A 214 -6.38 -2.71 -19.12
N SER A 215 -6.31 -2.38 -17.84
CA SER A 215 -7.35 -2.67 -16.85
C SER A 215 -8.45 -1.62 -16.81
N LEU A 216 -8.48 -0.69 -17.79
CA LEU A 216 -9.56 0.28 -17.92
C LEU A 216 -10.88 -0.45 -18.10
N SER A 217 -11.86 -0.13 -17.24
CA SER A 217 -13.21 -0.69 -17.35
C SER A 217 -13.85 -0.29 -18.69
N PRO A 218 -14.56 -1.19 -19.37
CA PRO A 218 -15.27 -0.86 -20.59
C PRO A 218 -16.50 0.04 -20.36
N VAL A 219 -16.98 0.17 -19.12
CA VAL A 219 -18.23 0.87 -18.77
C VAL A 219 -18.03 2.05 -17.80
N ALA A 220 -16.82 2.21 -17.24
CA ALA A 220 -16.54 3.19 -16.20
C ALA A 220 -15.17 3.86 -16.37
N PRO A 221 -14.99 5.15 -16.02
CA PRO A 221 -13.69 5.78 -15.94
C PRO A 221 -12.92 5.24 -14.71
N PHE A 222 -12.68 3.94 -14.69
CA PHE A 222 -12.11 3.17 -13.60
C PHE A 222 -10.94 2.34 -14.10
N ARG A 223 -9.83 2.38 -13.40
CA ARG A 223 -8.63 1.60 -13.73
C ARG A 223 -7.98 1.02 -12.48
N ILE A 224 -7.49 -0.20 -12.56
CA ILE A 224 -6.67 -0.84 -11.54
C ILE A 224 -5.22 -0.84 -12.03
N LEU A 225 -4.27 -0.56 -11.14
CA LEU A 225 -2.84 -0.55 -11.44
C LEU A 225 -2.06 -1.23 -10.33
N ASN A 226 -1.12 -2.10 -10.70
CA ASN A 226 -0.11 -2.57 -9.80
C ASN A 226 0.98 -1.51 -9.61
N ILE A 227 1.44 -1.36 -8.37
CA ILE A 227 2.60 -0.52 -8.06
C ILE A 227 3.61 -1.31 -7.24
N GLY A 228 4.71 -1.69 -7.88
CA GLY A 228 5.77 -2.53 -7.35
C GLY A 228 7.06 -2.37 -8.15
N ASN A 229 8.11 -3.05 -7.72
CA ASN A 229 9.44 -2.99 -8.35
C ASN A 229 9.64 -4.05 -9.45
N THR A 230 8.73 -5.02 -9.56
CA THR A 230 8.82 -6.14 -10.52
C THR A 230 10.10 -6.97 -10.34
N LYS A 231 10.67 -6.97 -9.13
CA LYS A 231 11.90 -7.72 -8.79
C LYS A 231 11.66 -8.70 -7.66
N LYS A 232 12.10 -9.93 -7.90
CA LYS A 232 12.01 -11.04 -6.95
C LYS A 232 13.15 -10.95 -5.94
N ILE A 233 12.84 -10.69 -4.66
CA ILE A 233 13.82 -10.62 -3.58
C ILE A 233 13.47 -11.68 -2.55
N TYR A 234 14.38 -12.62 -2.31
CA TYR A 234 14.18 -13.67 -1.33
C TYR A 234 14.28 -13.12 0.09
N LEU A 235 13.45 -13.65 0.97
CA LEU A 235 13.39 -13.22 2.38
C LEU A 235 14.75 -13.35 3.07
N LEU A 236 15.47 -14.46 2.83
CA LEU A 236 16.78 -14.69 3.44
C LEU A 236 17.82 -13.69 2.93
N ASP A 237 17.81 -13.34 1.63
CA ASP A 237 18.72 -12.32 1.07
C ASP A 237 18.47 -10.94 1.66
N PHE A 238 17.20 -10.62 1.90
CA PHE A 238 16.83 -9.37 2.57
C PHE A 238 17.33 -9.34 4.03
N ILE A 239 17.18 -10.46 4.77
CA ILE A 239 17.69 -10.60 6.14
C ILE A 239 19.22 -10.52 6.16
N ASN A 240 19.91 -11.23 5.26
CA ASN A 240 21.37 -11.20 5.13
C ASN A 240 21.88 -9.78 4.87
N THR A 241 21.12 -8.99 4.07
CA THR A 241 21.46 -7.58 3.82
C THR A 241 21.33 -6.74 5.09
N LEU A 242 20.27 -6.95 5.91
CA LEU A 242 20.13 -6.26 7.20
C LEU A 242 21.28 -6.61 8.15
N GLU A 243 21.66 -7.89 8.25
CA GLU A 243 22.78 -8.34 9.09
C GLU A 243 24.10 -7.69 8.67
N LYS A 244 24.37 -7.68 7.36
CA LYS A 244 25.59 -7.08 6.79
C LYS A 244 25.67 -5.58 7.10
N GLU A 245 24.61 -4.84 6.85
CA GLU A 245 24.58 -3.39 7.04
C GLU A 245 24.62 -2.99 8.53
N LEU A 246 24.13 -3.84 9.43
CA LEU A 246 24.18 -3.63 10.88
C LEU A 246 25.44 -4.18 11.54
N GLY A 247 26.28 -4.94 10.83
CA GLY A 247 27.47 -5.60 11.39
C GLY A 247 27.13 -6.64 12.47
N LYS A 248 25.89 -7.16 12.50
CA LYS A 248 25.42 -8.08 13.54
C LYS A 248 24.75 -9.30 12.94
N LYS A 249 25.14 -10.50 13.40
CA LYS A 249 24.46 -11.74 13.08
C LYS A 249 23.28 -11.98 14.01
N ILE A 250 22.20 -12.59 13.49
CA ILE A 250 21.01 -12.88 14.26
C ILE A 250 20.76 -14.39 14.39
N LYS A 251 20.27 -14.80 15.53
CA LYS A 251 19.75 -16.16 15.74
C LYS A 251 18.41 -16.31 15.02
N ARG A 252 18.29 -17.33 14.15
CA ARG A 252 17.12 -17.60 13.32
C ARG A 252 16.30 -18.73 13.89
N ASN A 253 15.01 -18.51 14.03
CA ASN A 253 14.02 -19.52 14.39
C ASN A 253 13.14 -19.80 13.17
N TYR A 254 13.28 -20.98 12.57
CA TYR A 254 12.54 -21.35 11.37
C TYR A 254 11.18 -21.93 11.74
N MET A 255 10.12 -21.27 11.28
CA MET A 255 8.73 -21.58 11.59
C MET A 255 8.00 -22.09 10.35
N PRO A 256 6.91 -22.88 10.53
CA PRO A 256 5.99 -23.20 9.45
C PRO A 256 5.32 -21.94 8.90
N MET A 257 4.63 -22.07 7.76
CA MET A 257 3.87 -20.98 7.19
C MET A 257 2.73 -20.56 8.10
N GLN A 258 2.48 -19.27 8.21
CA GLN A 258 1.36 -18.74 9.00
C GLN A 258 0.06 -18.73 8.19
N GLN A 259 -1.04 -18.93 8.89
CA GLN A 259 -2.38 -18.82 8.30
C GLN A 259 -2.62 -17.41 7.73
N GLY A 260 -3.19 -17.35 6.53
CA GLY A 260 -3.52 -16.10 5.83
C GLY A 260 -2.33 -15.42 5.15
N ASP A 261 -1.10 -15.90 5.32
CA ASP A 261 0.07 -15.37 4.60
C ASP A 261 0.09 -15.91 3.16
N ILE A 262 0.50 -15.06 2.22
CA ILE A 262 0.75 -15.45 0.82
C ILE A 262 2.19 -15.95 0.71
N HIS A 263 2.38 -17.08 0.01
CA HIS A 263 3.69 -17.70 -0.18
C HIS A 263 4.70 -16.72 -0.81
N SER A 264 4.31 -16.05 -1.90
CA SER A 264 5.18 -15.12 -2.62
C SER A 264 4.36 -14.06 -3.33
N THR A 265 4.97 -12.90 -3.60
CA THR A 265 4.35 -11.82 -4.37
C THR A 265 5.35 -11.23 -5.34
N LEU A 266 4.92 -11.02 -6.59
CA LEU A 266 5.69 -10.36 -7.63
C LEU A 266 4.72 -9.57 -8.51
N SER A 267 4.96 -8.28 -8.70
CA SER A 267 4.13 -7.41 -9.54
C SER A 267 4.53 -7.50 -11.01
N ASP A 268 3.54 -7.37 -11.89
CA ASP A 268 3.74 -6.78 -13.20
C ASP A 268 3.28 -5.31 -13.12
N SER A 269 4.21 -4.36 -13.12
CA SER A 269 3.92 -2.92 -13.08
C SER A 269 4.04 -2.27 -14.47
N SER A 270 4.05 -3.08 -15.54
CA SER A 270 4.24 -2.61 -16.91
C SER A 270 3.11 -1.69 -17.39
N LEU A 271 1.88 -1.91 -16.91
CA LEU A 271 0.75 -1.03 -17.25
C LEU A 271 0.95 0.37 -16.64
N LEU A 272 1.33 0.47 -15.36
CA LEU A 272 1.65 1.75 -14.72
C LEU A 272 2.80 2.45 -15.46
N LYS A 273 3.84 1.72 -15.86
CA LYS A 273 4.95 2.27 -16.67
C LYS A 273 4.46 2.84 -17.98
N ARG A 274 3.60 2.14 -18.73
CA ARG A 274 3.05 2.63 -20.01
C ARG A 274 2.20 3.90 -19.87
N ILE A 275 1.49 4.05 -18.74
CA ILE A 275 0.61 5.19 -18.50
C ILE A 275 1.40 6.41 -18.00
N THR A 276 2.40 6.20 -17.15
CA THR A 276 3.03 7.29 -16.37
C THR A 276 4.52 7.45 -16.59
N GLY A 277 5.19 6.49 -17.24
CA GLY A 277 6.65 6.42 -17.26
C GLY A 277 7.25 5.95 -15.92
N TYR A 278 6.45 5.35 -15.04
CA TYR A 278 6.93 4.79 -13.77
C TYR A 278 8.07 3.80 -14.01
N ASN A 279 9.17 4.02 -13.31
CA ASN A 279 10.34 3.16 -13.40
C ASN A 279 11.08 3.17 -12.05
N PRO A 280 10.83 2.21 -11.17
CA PRO A 280 11.50 2.14 -9.87
C PRO A 280 13.00 1.88 -10.05
N LYS A 281 13.84 2.75 -9.50
CA LYS A 281 15.29 2.73 -9.72
C LYS A 281 16.07 2.25 -8.49
N THR A 282 15.46 2.29 -7.32
CA THR A 282 16.17 2.01 -6.08
C THR A 282 16.47 0.52 -5.93
N ASN A 283 17.78 0.18 -5.92
CA ASN A 283 18.20 -1.17 -5.56
C ASN A 283 17.85 -1.45 -4.10
N TYR A 284 17.36 -2.68 -3.80
CA TYR A 284 16.89 -3.01 -2.46
C TYR A 284 18.00 -2.90 -1.39
N LYS A 285 19.26 -3.20 -1.72
CA LYS A 285 20.39 -3.05 -0.79
C LYS A 285 20.59 -1.58 -0.42
N THR A 286 20.56 -0.69 -1.41
CA THR A 286 20.62 0.77 -1.19
C THR A 286 19.44 1.26 -0.36
N GLY A 287 18.23 0.78 -0.66
CA GLY A 287 17.03 1.13 0.10
C GLY A 287 17.09 0.65 1.56
N VAL A 288 17.62 -0.56 1.80
CA VAL A 288 17.86 -1.09 3.16
C VAL A 288 18.84 -0.19 3.91
N LYS A 289 19.96 0.19 3.30
CA LYS A 289 20.92 1.10 3.92
C LYS A 289 20.30 2.45 4.31
N LYS A 290 19.52 3.06 3.41
CA LYS A 290 18.78 4.30 3.69
C LYS A 290 17.78 4.13 4.85
N PHE A 291 17.06 3.01 4.87
CA PHE A 291 16.14 2.69 5.97
C PHE A 291 16.87 2.54 7.30
N LEU A 292 17.98 1.81 7.33
CA LEU A 292 18.77 1.59 8.54
C LEU A 292 19.40 2.88 9.07
N ASN A 293 19.94 3.73 8.21
CA ASN A 293 20.46 5.05 8.60
C ASN A 293 19.37 5.89 9.28
N TRP A 294 18.17 5.92 8.68
CA TRP A 294 17.04 6.60 9.30
C TRP A 294 16.65 5.94 10.63
N TYR A 295 16.59 4.61 10.68
CA TYR A 295 16.17 3.87 11.87
C TYR A 295 17.10 4.14 13.05
N LEU A 296 18.40 4.03 12.85
CA LEU A 296 19.40 4.30 13.87
C LEU A 296 19.33 5.75 14.36
N ASN A 297 19.24 6.73 13.47
CA ASN A 297 19.14 8.15 13.85
C ASN A 297 17.83 8.49 14.58
N TYR A 298 16.77 7.74 14.37
CA TYR A 298 15.48 8.02 14.99
C TYR A 298 15.27 7.30 16.32
N TYR A 299 15.85 6.10 16.51
CA TYR A 299 15.69 5.24 17.67
C TYR A 299 16.93 5.13 18.56
N SER A 300 18.08 5.74 18.19
CA SER A 300 19.26 5.90 19.06
C SER A 300 19.08 6.94 20.14
#